data_b7408f9b34ad75df8d5460f5c8be6f24
#
_entry.id   b7408f9b34ad75df8d5460f5c8be6f24
#
_cell.length_a   1.000
_cell.length_b   1.000
_cell.length_c   1.000
_cell.angle_alpha   90.00
_cell.angle_beta   90.00
_cell.angle_gamma   90.00
#
_symmetry.space_group_name_H-M   'P 1'
#
loop_
_entity.id
_entity.type
_entity.pdbx_description
1 polymer ?
#
loop_
_entity_poly.entity_id
_entity_poly.type
_entity_poly.pdbx_seq_one_letter_code
_entity_poly.pdbx_strand_id
1 'polypeptide(L)'
;MKKIIADEDLSQTTFVVLDLETSGASPKTGSAITEIGAVKVCGGQVLGTFKTFVNPGTPLPPFITELTGITDEMLIDAPRIESVLPLLFEFLGSDKSTVFVAHNAPFDLSFLKASAALHGYAWPNFRVIDTVKAARFVLTKDDVANYQLGTLALYFRTEIAPNHRALDDALATVDVLHGIIERMGTFGITTINQMLNAGAKKARPKIVSKQPTSVANQ
;
A
#
# COMPACT_ATOMS: atom_id res chain seq x y z
N MET A 1 21.91 6.63 20.21
CA MET A 1 21.87 5.20 19.85
C MET A 1 20.65 4.96 18.97
N LYS A 2 20.81 4.60 17.68
CA LYS A 2 19.70 4.14 16.86
C LYS A 2 19.17 2.82 17.48
N LYS A 3 17.96 2.84 18.00
CA LYS A 3 17.28 1.63 18.50
C LYS A 3 17.09 0.71 17.29
N ILE A 4 17.83 -0.39 17.24
CA ILE A 4 17.65 -1.43 16.22
C ILE A 4 16.26 -2.00 16.48
N ILE A 5 15.29 -1.68 15.62
CA ILE A 5 14.01 -2.38 15.59
C ILE A 5 14.37 -3.82 15.17
N ALA A 6 13.92 -4.81 15.94
CA ALA A 6 14.15 -6.21 15.61
C ALA A 6 13.73 -6.48 14.17
N ASP A 7 14.53 -7.22 13.43
CA ASP A 7 14.21 -7.62 12.06
C ASP A 7 13.12 -8.70 12.14
N GLU A 8 11.91 -8.32 11.76
CA GLU A 8 10.71 -9.12 11.89
C GLU A 8 10.48 -9.93 10.60
N ASP A 9 10.09 -11.18 10.75
CA ASP A 9 9.70 -12.03 9.62
C ASP A 9 8.47 -11.43 8.91
N LEU A 10 8.46 -11.46 7.58
CA LEU A 10 7.35 -10.94 6.78
C LEU A 10 6.01 -11.61 7.11
N SER A 11 6.04 -12.89 7.52
CA SER A 11 4.84 -13.63 7.93
C SER A 11 4.25 -13.17 9.26
N GLN A 12 5.04 -12.49 10.10
CA GLN A 12 4.63 -11.95 11.40
C GLN A 12 4.43 -10.43 11.38
N THR A 13 4.84 -9.79 10.28
CA THR A 13 4.73 -8.35 10.13
C THR A 13 3.28 -7.92 9.92
N THR A 14 2.83 -6.93 10.69
CA THR A 14 1.53 -6.28 10.46
C THR A 14 1.69 -5.21 9.40
N PHE A 15 0.96 -5.36 8.29
CA PHE A 15 0.86 -4.36 7.24
C PHE A 15 -0.48 -3.63 7.32
N VAL A 16 -0.47 -2.33 7.06
CA VAL A 16 -1.67 -1.59 6.70
C VAL A 16 -1.52 -1.13 5.26
N VAL A 17 -2.30 -1.73 4.40
CA VAL A 17 -2.39 -1.40 2.98
C VAL A 17 -3.46 -0.34 2.80
N LEU A 18 -3.11 0.80 2.21
CA LEU A 18 -4.00 1.93 2.07
C LEU A 18 -4.00 2.43 0.64
N ASP A 19 -5.17 2.86 0.20
CA ASP A 19 -5.41 3.55 -1.05
C ASP A 19 -6.31 4.76 -0.84
N LEU A 20 -6.16 5.80 -1.68
CA LEU A 20 -6.93 7.04 -1.63
C LEU A 20 -7.56 7.34 -2.98
N GLU A 21 -8.83 7.74 -2.95
CA GLU A 21 -9.39 8.54 -4.03
C GLU A 21 -9.28 10.03 -3.70
N THR A 22 -9.02 10.84 -4.70
CA THR A 22 -8.75 12.28 -4.53
C THR A 22 -9.42 13.12 -5.61
N SER A 23 -9.65 14.40 -5.33
CA SER A 23 -10.21 15.34 -6.29
C SER A 23 -9.21 15.80 -7.36
N GLY A 24 -8.00 15.23 -7.41
CA GLY A 24 -6.98 15.56 -8.40
C GLY A 24 -5.58 15.08 -8.00
N ALA A 25 -4.56 15.49 -8.75
CA ALA A 25 -3.24 14.84 -8.73
C ALA A 25 -2.32 15.25 -7.55
N SER A 26 -2.60 16.37 -6.85
CA SER A 26 -1.65 16.85 -5.84
C SER A 26 -2.33 17.76 -4.80
N PRO A 27 -2.01 17.59 -3.50
CA PRO A 27 -2.50 18.50 -2.47
C PRO A 27 -1.92 19.92 -2.62
N LYS A 28 -0.78 20.08 -3.29
CA LYS A 28 -0.16 21.40 -3.56
C LYS A 28 -0.97 22.25 -4.54
N THR A 29 -1.81 21.63 -5.36
CA THR A 29 -2.70 22.31 -6.32
C THR A 29 -4.13 22.44 -5.80
N GLY A 30 -4.35 22.21 -4.49
CA GLY A 30 -5.65 22.34 -3.86
C GLY A 30 -6.53 21.09 -3.94
N SER A 31 -6.00 19.98 -4.48
CA SER A 31 -6.75 18.71 -4.49
C SER A 31 -6.83 18.12 -3.07
N ALA A 32 -7.94 17.47 -2.77
CA ALA A 32 -8.25 16.90 -1.46
C ALA A 32 -8.59 15.40 -1.57
N ILE A 33 -8.54 14.69 -0.44
CA ILE A 33 -8.98 13.30 -0.32
C ILE A 33 -10.50 13.24 -0.43
N THR A 34 -11.03 12.27 -1.15
CA THR A 34 -12.48 12.02 -1.34
C THR A 34 -12.93 10.66 -0.82
N GLU A 35 -12.06 9.65 -0.83
CA GLU A 35 -12.31 8.35 -0.18
C GLU A 35 -10.99 7.83 0.40
N ILE A 36 -11.08 7.13 1.53
CA ILE A 36 -9.98 6.39 2.15
C ILE A 36 -10.40 4.94 2.27
N GLY A 37 -9.58 4.04 1.74
CA GLY A 37 -9.68 2.60 1.95
C GLY A 37 -8.40 2.07 2.57
N ALA A 38 -8.51 1.29 3.65
CA ALA A 38 -7.35 0.64 4.23
C ALA A 38 -7.68 -0.76 4.76
N VAL A 39 -6.70 -1.65 4.66
CA VAL A 39 -6.82 -3.05 5.09
C VAL A 39 -5.62 -3.37 5.97
N LYS A 40 -5.88 -3.85 7.18
CA LYS A 40 -4.83 -4.33 8.09
C LYS A 40 -4.70 -5.84 7.95
N VAL A 41 -3.48 -6.32 7.67
CA VAL A 41 -3.21 -7.75 7.47
C VAL A 41 -1.96 -8.19 8.22
N CYS A 42 -1.95 -9.45 8.65
CA CYS A 42 -0.78 -10.13 9.22
C CYS A 42 -0.89 -11.63 8.94
N GLY A 43 0.21 -12.25 8.52
CA GLY A 43 0.23 -13.69 8.25
C GLY A 43 -0.80 -14.17 7.22
N GLY A 44 -1.13 -13.33 6.24
CA GLY A 44 -2.15 -13.62 5.23
C GLY A 44 -3.60 -13.45 5.70
N GLN A 45 -3.82 -13.02 6.95
CA GLN A 45 -5.17 -12.80 7.50
C GLN A 45 -5.52 -11.32 7.54
N VAL A 46 -6.75 -10.97 7.12
CA VAL A 46 -7.31 -9.63 7.29
C VAL A 46 -7.72 -9.45 8.74
N LEU A 47 -7.11 -8.49 9.43
CA LEU A 47 -7.39 -8.16 10.83
C LEU A 47 -8.45 -7.07 10.98
N GLY A 48 -8.70 -6.30 9.92
CA GLY A 48 -9.71 -5.26 9.89
C GLY A 48 -9.62 -4.41 8.63
N THR A 49 -10.68 -3.66 8.38
CA THR A 49 -10.79 -2.71 7.26
C THR A 49 -11.23 -1.35 7.76
N PHE A 50 -10.80 -0.31 7.06
CA PHE A 50 -11.24 1.07 7.25
C PHE A 50 -11.71 1.60 5.91
N LYS A 51 -12.92 2.14 5.86
CA LYS A 51 -13.50 2.75 4.66
C LYS A 51 -14.31 3.96 5.04
N THR A 52 -14.05 5.08 4.39
CA THR A 52 -14.88 6.28 4.54
C THR A 52 -14.77 7.19 3.33
N PHE A 53 -15.87 7.80 2.96
CA PHE A 53 -15.83 9.00 2.13
C PHE A 53 -15.33 10.18 2.96
N VAL A 54 -14.78 11.17 2.27
CA VAL A 54 -14.32 12.43 2.85
C VAL A 54 -14.85 13.57 2.02
N ASN A 55 -15.55 14.52 2.64
CA ASN A 55 -16.01 15.71 1.96
C ASN A 55 -14.82 16.66 1.68
N PRO A 56 -14.46 16.89 0.41
CA PRO A 56 -13.33 17.77 0.04
C PRO A 56 -13.63 19.25 0.26
N GLY A 57 -14.90 19.62 0.43
CA GLY A 57 -15.36 21.00 0.60
C GLY A 57 -15.46 21.82 -0.66
N THR A 58 -15.22 21.20 -1.80
CA THR A 58 -15.34 21.79 -3.14
C THR A 58 -15.95 20.76 -4.09
N PRO A 59 -16.69 21.19 -5.13
CA PRO A 59 -17.21 20.26 -6.13
C PRO A 59 -16.09 19.47 -6.81
N LEU A 60 -16.39 18.23 -7.17
CA LEU A 60 -15.46 17.37 -7.90
C LEU A 60 -15.33 17.82 -9.36
N PRO A 61 -14.12 17.81 -9.93
CA PRO A 61 -13.95 17.90 -11.37
C PRO A 61 -14.68 16.74 -12.07
N PRO A 62 -15.42 16.98 -13.18
CA PRO A 62 -16.21 15.95 -13.85
C PRO A 62 -15.43 14.68 -14.21
N PHE A 63 -14.16 14.81 -14.61
CA PHE A 63 -13.32 13.66 -14.94
C PHE A 63 -12.99 12.76 -13.73
N ILE A 64 -13.01 13.31 -12.50
CA ILE A 64 -12.83 12.51 -11.28
C ILE A 64 -14.06 11.65 -11.04
N THR A 65 -15.26 12.24 -11.19
CA THR A 65 -16.52 11.49 -11.09
C THR A 65 -16.60 10.39 -12.17
N GLU A 66 -16.18 10.68 -13.38
CA GLU A 66 -16.11 9.68 -14.45
C GLU A 66 -15.13 8.54 -14.14
N LEU A 67 -13.98 8.87 -13.56
CA LEU A 67 -12.93 7.89 -13.23
C LEU A 67 -13.31 7.01 -12.04
N THR A 68 -13.81 7.61 -10.94
CA THR A 68 -13.99 6.93 -9.65
C THR A 68 -15.43 6.50 -9.38
N GLY A 69 -16.39 7.05 -10.13
CA GLY A 69 -17.83 6.92 -9.84
C GLY A 69 -18.28 7.68 -8.59
N ILE A 70 -17.40 8.43 -7.92
CA ILE A 70 -17.74 9.24 -6.75
C ILE A 70 -18.39 10.55 -7.23
N THR A 71 -19.57 10.89 -6.69
CA THR A 71 -20.31 12.10 -7.02
C THR A 71 -20.33 13.08 -5.85
N ASP A 72 -20.64 14.36 -6.13
CA ASP A 72 -20.78 15.38 -5.10
C ASP A 72 -21.90 15.01 -4.09
N GLU A 73 -22.98 14.39 -4.56
CA GLU A 73 -24.08 13.93 -3.70
C GLU A 73 -23.63 12.88 -2.69
N MET A 74 -22.68 11.99 -3.06
CA MET A 74 -22.11 10.99 -2.15
C MET A 74 -21.23 11.63 -1.08
N LEU A 75 -20.67 12.80 -1.34
CA LEU A 75 -19.72 13.47 -0.46
C LEU A 75 -20.32 14.57 0.40
N ILE A 76 -21.54 15.06 0.09
CA ILE A 76 -22.12 16.24 0.77
C ILE A 76 -22.28 16.04 2.27
N ASP A 77 -22.68 14.83 2.70
CA ASP A 77 -22.87 14.46 4.09
C ASP A 77 -21.68 13.67 4.66
N ALA A 78 -20.61 13.48 3.87
CA ALA A 78 -19.42 12.78 4.33
C ALA A 78 -18.65 13.63 5.35
N PRO A 79 -17.96 13.01 6.32
CA PRO A 79 -17.15 13.75 7.29
C PRO A 79 -16.02 14.51 6.59
N ARG A 80 -15.61 15.62 7.18
CA ARG A 80 -14.42 16.37 6.76
C ARG A 80 -13.15 15.63 7.24
N ILE A 81 -12.04 15.86 6.55
CA ILE A 81 -10.78 15.17 6.83
C ILE A 81 -10.29 15.34 8.28
N GLU A 82 -10.55 16.50 8.91
CA GLU A 82 -10.19 16.74 10.30
C GLU A 82 -10.85 15.78 11.30
N SER A 83 -12.08 15.33 10.99
CA SER A 83 -12.80 14.35 11.81
C SER A 83 -12.37 12.90 11.49
N VAL A 84 -11.85 12.66 10.30
CA VAL A 84 -11.43 11.33 9.84
C VAL A 84 -10.02 10.99 10.31
N LEU A 85 -9.11 11.97 10.35
CA LEU A 85 -7.70 11.74 10.70
C LEU A 85 -7.48 11.01 12.03
N PRO A 86 -8.16 11.37 13.15
CA PRO A 86 -7.99 10.64 14.42
C PRO A 86 -8.35 9.16 14.30
N LEU A 87 -9.45 8.84 13.61
CA LEU A 87 -9.92 7.47 13.40
C LEU A 87 -8.95 6.68 12.50
N LEU A 88 -8.43 7.36 11.47
CA LEU A 88 -7.41 6.76 10.60
C LEU A 88 -6.12 6.46 11.38
N PHE A 89 -5.63 7.39 12.20
CA PHE A 89 -4.43 7.14 13.03
C PHE A 89 -4.63 6.00 14.01
N GLU A 90 -5.81 5.88 14.63
CA GLU A 90 -6.15 4.73 15.47
C GLU A 90 -6.11 3.43 14.67
N PHE A 91 -6.70 3.41 13.48
CA PHE A 91 -6.65 2.24 12.60
C PHE A 91 -5.22 1.92 12.14
N LEU A 92 -4.42 2.89 11.74
CA LEU A 92 -3.03 2.67 11.33
C LEU A 92 -2.20 2.07 12.47
N GLY A 93 -2.45 2.49 13.70
CA GLY A 93 -1.73 2.03 14.87
C GLY A 93 -0.32 2.63 14.99
N SER A 94 0.57 1.92 15.68
CA SER A 94 1.92 2.43 15.96
C SER A 94 2.88 2.21 14.78
N ASP A 95 3.68 3.24 14.45
CA ASP A 95 4.78 3.17 13.49
C ASP A 95 5.91 2.18 13.87
N LYS A 96 5.90 1.69 15.13
CA LYS A 96 6.85 0.67 15.60
C LYS A 96 6.40 -0.75 15.31
N SER A 97 5.09 -0.98 15.24
CA SER A 97 4.51 -2.32 15.06
C SER A 97 3.83 -2.51 13.70
N THR A 98 3.64 -1.44 12.94
CA THR A 98 2.93 -1.48 11.66
C THR A 98 3.81 -0.97 10.52
N VAL A 99 3.69 -1.61 9.37
CA VAL A 99 4.30 -1.18 8.12
C VAL A 99 3.21 -0.60 7.22
N PHE A 100 3.40 0.63 6.79
CA PHE A 100 2.51 1.29 5.83
C PHE A 100 2.82 0.79 4.41
N VAL A 101 1.78 0.43 3.67
CA VAL A 101 1.88 -0.06 2.29
C VAL A 101 0.90 0.69 1.41
N ALA A 102 1.33 1.10 0.22
CA ALA A 102 0.45 1.61 -0.83
C ALA A 102 1.02 1.32 -2.22
N HIS A 103 0.15 1.35 -3.22
CA HIS A 103 0.56 1.22 -4.61
C HIS A 103 0.91 2.61 -5.17
N ASN A 104 2.22 2.88 -5.39
CA ASN A 104 2.76 4.22 -5.60
C ASN A 104 2.65 5.11 -4.35
N ALA A 105 3.10 4.59 -3.22
CA ALA A 105 2.99 5.19 -1.89
C ALA A 105 3.36 6.70 -1.77
N PRO A 106 4.26 7.29 -2.58
CA PRO A 106 4.50 8.74 -2.55
C PRO A 106 3.25 9.57 -2.83
N PHE A 107 2.30 9.07 -3.64
CA PHE A 107 1.06 9.75 -3.93
C PHE A 107 0.19 9.86 -2.67
N ASP A 108 -0.18 8.73 -2.07
CA ASP A 108 -1.04 8.68 -0.87
C ASP A 108 -0.42 9.43 0.30
N LEU A 109 0.87 9.20 0.53
CA LEU A 109 1.62 9.88 1.59
C LEU A 109 1.67 11.39 1.40
N SER A 110 1.64 11.90 0.17
CA SER A 110 1.63 13.34 -0.08
C SER A 110 0.34 13.98 0.42
N PHE A 111 -0.81 13.35 0.19
CA PHE A 111 -2.12 13.80 0.67
C PHE A 111 -2.29 13.64 2.18
N LEU A 112 -1.95 12.47 2.71
CA LEU A 112 -2.07 12.18 4.13
C LEU A 112 -1.20 13.11 4.99
N LYS A 113 0.07 13.32 4.58
CA LYS A 113 0.97 14.24 5.29
C LYS A 113 0.53 15.69 5.20
N ALA A 114 0.03 16.13 4.04
CA ALA A 114 -0.49 17.47 3.87
C ALA A 114 -1.73 17.70 4.75
N SER A 115 -2.67 16.74 4.75
CA SER A 115 -3.87 16.81 5.59
C SER A 115 -3.53 16.79 7.07
N ALA A 116 -2.62 15.90 7.51
CA ALA A 116 -2.16 15.85 8.89
C ALA A 116 -1.54 17.20 9.34
N ALA A 117 -0.62 17.73 8.54
CA ALA A 117 0.05 19.00 8.83
C ALA A 117 -0.94 20.18 8.90
N LEU A 118 -1.92 20.23 7.99
CA LEU A 118 -2.95 21.28 7.95
C LEU A 118 -3.79 21.30 9.23
N HIS A 119 -4.04 20.14 9.82
CA HIS A 119 -4.86 19.98 11.04
C HIS A 119 -4.03 19.78 12.32
N GLY A 120 -2.73 20.09 12.29
CA GLY A 120 -1.86 20.09 13.48
C GLY A 120 -1.43 18.72 13.96
N TYR A 121 -1.58 17.67 13.15
CA TYR A 121 -1.10 16.34 13.48
C TYR A 121 0.30 16.10 12.94
N ALA A 122 1.17 15.48 13.75
CA ALA A 122 2.43 14.95 13.30
C ALA A 122 2.19 13.61 12.58
N TRP A 123 2.65 13.48 11.32
CA TRP A 123 2.58 12.19 10.63
C TRP A 123 3.56 11.20 11.27
N PRO A 124 3.13 9.98 11.67
CA PRO A 124 4.01 8.98 12.26
C PRO A 124 5.10 8.53 11.27
N ASN A 125 6.25 8.10 11.81
CA ASN A 125 7.40 7.71 11.00
C ASN A 125 7.32 6.21 10.62
N PHE A 126 6.26 5.80 9.93
CA PHE A 126 6.09 4.44 9.46
C PHE A 126 7.26 3.98 8.56
N ARG A 127 7.59 2.70 8.67
CA ARG A 127 8.27 1.97 7.59
C ARG A 127 7.30 1.91 6.41
N VAL A 128 7.76 2.20 5.20
CA VAL A 128 6.89 2.31 4.02
C VAL A 128 7.33 1.31 2.95
N ILE A 129 6.40 0.52 2.47
CA ILE A 129 6.54 -0.30 1.28
C ILE A 129 5.72 0.34 0.16
N ASP A 130 6.38 0.62 -0.95
CA ASP A 130 5.77 1.00 -2.22
C ASP A 130 5.72 -0.24 -3.11
N THR A 131 4.53 -0.77 -3.35
CA THR A 131 4.37 -2.01 -4.12
C THR A 131 4.84 -1.88 -5.57
N VAL A 132 4.84 -0.67 -6.17
CA VAL A 132 5.44 -0.44 -7.50
C VAL A 132 6.94 -0.70 -7.47
N LYS A 133 7.64 -0.19 -6.44
CA LYS A 133 9.09 -0.41 -6.29
C LYS A 133 9.39 -1.88 -5.98
N ALA A 134 8.61 -2.48 -5.10
CA ALA A 134 8.76 -3.88 -4.74
C ALA A 134 8.49 -4.81 -5.94
N ALA A 135 7.45 -4.54 -6.73
CA ALA A 135 7.17 -5.28 -7.96
C ALA A 135 8.31 -5.17 -8.98
N ARG A 136 8.88 -3.98 -9.17
CA ARG A 136 10.04 -3.79 -10.07
C ARG A 136 11.29 -4.56 -9.65
N PHE A 137 11.39 -4.92 -8.38
CA PHE A 137 12.48 -5.77 -7.91
C PHE A 137 12.26 -7.23 -8.27
N VAL A 138 11.03 -7.75 -8.14
CA VAL A 138 10.72 -9.18 -8.33
C VAL A 138 10.27 -9.54 -9.75
N LEU A 139 9.75 -8.57 -10.53
CA LEU A 139 9.25 -8.76 -11.89
C LEU A 139 10.12 -8.04 -12.92
N THR A 140 10.15 -8.58 -14.14
CA THR A 140 10.80 -7.99 -15.32
C THR A 140 9.77 -7.41 -16.28
N LYS A 141 10.26 -6.75 -17.34
CA LYS A 141 9.41 -6.33 -18.47
C LYS A 141 8.89 -7.51 -19.30
N ASP A 142 9.50 -8.69 -19.17
CA ASP A 142 9.02 -9.91 -19.81
C ASP A 142 7.86 -10.53 -19.03
N ASP A 143 7.77 -10.24 -17.70
CA ASP A 143 6.68 -10.72 -16.84
C ASP A 143 5.42 -9.83 -16.99
N VAL A 144 5.59 -8.49 -17.07
CA VAL A 144 4.49 -7.52 -17.08
C VAL A 144 4.78 -6.33 -18.01
N ALA A 145 3.77 -5.85 -18.71
CA ALA A 145 3.89 -4.70 -19.62
C ALA A 145 4.21 -3.39 -18.86
N ASN A 146 3.66 -3.24 -17.68
CA ASN A 146 3.87 -2.10 -16.78
C ASN A 146 3.62 -2.52 -15.32
N TYR A 147 3.80 -1.57 -14.37
CA TYR A 147 3.62 -1.83 -12.95
C TYR A 147 2.42 -1.08 -12.37
N GLN A 148 1.38 -0.81 -13.18
CA GLN A 148 0.10 -0.29 -12.71
C GLN A 148 -0.65 -1.35 -11.92
N LEU A 149 -1.50 -0.94 -10.97
CA LEU A 149 -2.22 -1.87 -10.11
C LEU A 149 -3.03 -2.89 -10.90
N GLY A 150 -3.79 -2.45 -11.93
CA GLY A 150 -4.56 -3.35 -12.78
C GLY A 150 -3.70 -4.41 -13.50
N THR A 151 -2.50 -4.04 -13.97
CA THR A 151 -1.58 -5.00 -14.59
C THR A 151 -1.03 -6.01 -13.58
N LEU A 152 -0.66 -5.55 -12.38
CA LEU A 152 -0.17 -6.44 -11.32
C LEU A 152 -1.29 -7.32 -10.76
N ALA A 153 -2.51 -6.79 -10.65
CA ALA A 153 -3.68 -7.54 -10.24
C ALA A 153 -3.97 -8.73 -11.18
N LEU A 154 -3.92 -8.49 -12.48
CA LEU A 154 -4.04 -9.56 -13.48
C LEU A 154 -2.90 -10.59 -13.36
N TYR A 155 -1.67 -10.12 -13.19
CA TYR A 155 -0.49 -11.00 -13.09
C TYR A 155 -0.55 -11.89 -11.86
N PHE A 156 -0.87 -11.33 -10.69
CA PHE A 156 -0.97 -12.05 -9.42
C PHE A 156 -2.34 -12.71 -9.20
N ARG A 157 -3.32 -12.47 -10.11
CA ARG A 157 -4.68 -13.02 -10.04
C ARG A 157 -5.38 -12.66 -8.73
N THR A 158 -5.42 -11.35 -8.44
CA THR A 158 -6.10 -10.85 -7.24
C THR A 158 -7.58 -11.25 -7.23
N GLU A 159 -8.12 -11.48 -6.05
CA GLU A 159 -9.53 -11.83 -5.86
C GLU A 159 -10.45 -10.67 -6.31
N ILE A 160 -10.04 -9.43 -6.01
CA ILE A 160 -10.75 -8.21 -6.39
C ILE A 160 -9.99 -7.51 -7.50
N ALA A 161 -10.68 -7.14 -8.58
CA ALA A 161 -10.12 -6.29 -9.62
C ALA A 161 -10.15 -4.82 -9.17
N PRO A 162 -9.05 -4.06 -9.36
CA PRO A 162 -9.04 -2.63 -9.10
C PRO A 162 -10.10 -1.91 -9.94
N ASN A 163 -10.81 -0.94 -9.35
CA ASN A 163 -11.96 -0.28 -9.96
C ASN A 163 -12.09 1.20 -9.58
N HIS A 164 -11.03 1.81 -9.06
CA HIS A 164 -11.01 3.18 -8.54
C HIS A 164 -11.98 3.39 -7.37
N ARG A 165 -12.04 2.43 -6.47
CA ARG A 165 -12.67 2.54 -5.15
C ARG A 165 -11.62 2.16 -4.11
N ALA A 166 -11.36 3.09 -3.21
CA ALA A 166 -10.21 3.02 -2.33
C ALA A 166 -10.09 1.70 -1.54
N LEU A 167 -11.20 1.12 -1.04
CA LEU A 167 -11.13 -0.15 -0.33
C LEU A 167 -10.86 -1.34 -1.27
N ASP A 168 -11.46 -1.36 -2.46
CA ASP A 168 -11.27 -2.43 -3.43
C ASP A 168 -9.83 -2.43 -3.97
N ASP A 169 -9.27 -1.23 -4.23
CA ASP A 169 -7.90 -1.05 -4.69
C ASP A 169 -6.89 -1.40 -3.57
N ALA A 170 -7.21 -1.08 -2.30
CA ALA A 170 -6.43 -1.53 -1.15
C ALA A 170 -6.44 -3.06 -1.01
N LEU A 171 -7.60 -3.73 -1.19
CA LEU A 171 -7.71 -5.20 -1.17
C LEU A 171 -6.93 -5.85 -2.32
N ALA A 172 -7.06 -5.34 -3.54
CA ALA A 172 -6.24 -5.79 -4.67
C ALA A 172 -4.75 -5.60 -4.38
N THR A 173 -4.37 -4.48 -3.73
CA THR A 173 -2.98 -4.22 -3.33
C THR A 173 -2.49 -5.17 -2.24
N VAL A 174 -3.36 -5.69 -1.35
CA VAL A 174 -3.02 -6.77 -0.40
C VAL A 174 -2.59 -8.02 -1.13
N ASP A 175 -3.36 -8.47 -2.13
CA ASP A 175 -3.04 -9.67 -2.90
C ASP A 175 -1.74 -9.48 -3.70
N VAL A 176 -1.56 -8.30 -4.32
CA VAL A 176 -0.30 -7.94 -5.00
C VAL A 176 0.87 -7.97 -4.02
N LEU A 177 0.73 -7.44 -2.79
CA LEU A 177 1.75 -7.49 -1.75
C LEU A 177 2.13 -8.93 -1.39
N HIS A 178 1.12 -9.80 -1.20
CA HIS A 178 1.35 -11.21 -0.88
C HIS A 178 2.10 -11.92 -2.01
N GLY A 179 1.71 -11.72 -3.27
CA GLY A 179 2.41 -12.27 -4.42
C GLY A 179 3.85 -11.76 -4.56
N ILE A 180 4.10 -10.49 -4.22
CA ILE A 180 5.45 -9.92 -4.19
C ILE A 180 6.27 -10.57 -3.08
N ILE A 181 5.71 -10.74 -1.86
CA ILE A 181 6.38 -11.38 -0.72
C ILE A 181 6.75 -12.82 -1.07
N GLU A 182 5.85 -13.59 -1.66
CA GLU A 182 6.12 -14.96 -2.13
C GLU A 182 7.31 -14.99 -3.10
N ARG A 183 7.30 -14.10 -4.11
CA ARG A 183 8.42 -13.99 -5.05
C ARG A 183 9.72 -13.55 -4.36
N MET A 184 9.67 -12.63 -3.40
CA MET A 184 10.84 -12.23 -2.62
C MET A 184 11.46 -13.41 -1.85
N GLY A 185 10.63 -14.34 -1.37
CA GLY A 185 11.08 -15.58 -0.74
C GLY A 185 11.98 -16.42 -1.65
N THR A 186 11.76 -16.41 -2.98
CA THR A 186 12.65 -17.13 -3.93
C THR A 186 14.04 -16.51 -4.05
N PHE A 187 14.22 -15.26 -3.61
CA PHE A 187 15.50 -14.56 -3.50
C PHE A 187 16.09 -14.62 -2.09
N GLY A 188 15.47 -15.38 -1.15
CA GLY A 188 15.91 -15.46 0.24
C GLY A 188 15.59 -14.22 1.08
N ILE A 189 14.63 -13.38 0.63
CA ILE A 189 14.15 -12.21 1.36
C ILE A 189 12.93 -12.64 2.17
N THR A 190 13.09 -12.72 3.49
CA THR A 190 12.07 -13.22 4.41
C THR A 190 11.73 -12.23 5.53
N THR A 191 12.53 -11.15 5.68
CA THR A 191 12.33 -10.18 6.74
C THR A 191 12.01 -8.78 6.20
N ILE A 192 11.35 -7.97 7.04
CA ILE A 192 10.94 -6.61 6.66
C ILE A 192 12.15 -5.71 6.32
N ASN A 193 13.27 -5.82 7.04
CA ASN A 193 14.44 -5.01 6.74
C ASN A 193 15.09 -5.43 5.40
N GLN A 194 15.09 -6.73 5.08
CA GLN A 194 15.55 -7.22 3.79
C GLN A 194 14.67 -6.69 2.66
N MET A 195 13.33 -6.71 2.82
CA MET A 195 12.38 -6.20 1.85
C MET A 195 12.55 -4.69 1.61
N LEU A 196 12.65 -3.89 2.68
CA LEU A 196 12.88 -2.45 2.59
C LEU A 196 14.21 -2.11 1.88
N ASN A 197 15.25 -2.92 2.08
CA ASN A 197 16.57 -2.74 1.45
C ASN A 197 16.61 -3.27 0.01
N ALA A 198 15.80 -4.25 -0.35
CA ALA A 198 15.75 -4.82 -1.70
C ALA A 198 15.34 -3.76 -2.73
N GLY A 199 14.31 -2.95 -2.43
CA GLY A 199 13.88 -1.85 -3.30
C GLY A 199 14.88 -0.71 -3.45
N ALA A 200 15.90 -0.63 -2.57
CA ALA A 200 16.96 0.39 -2.64
C ALA A 200 18.16 -0.04 -3.51
N LYS A 201 18.32 -1.32 -3.80
CA LYS A 201 19.45 -1.85 -4.60
C LYS A 201 19.03 -2.09 -6.04
N LYS A 202 19.77 -1.50 -6.99
CA LYS A 202 19.56 -1.68 -8.45
C LYS A 202 19.93 -3.07 -9.00
N ALA A 203 20.46 -3.99 -8.19
CA ALA A 203 20.92 -5.31 -8.65
C ALA A 203 20.11 -6.43 -7.98
N ARG A 204 19.52 -7.29 -8.82
CA ARG A 204 18.87 -8.53 -8.38
C ARG A 204 19.88 -9.47 -7.74
N PRO A 205 19.58 -10.08 -6.58
CA PRO A 205 20.32 -11.25 -6.11
C PRO A 205 20.17 -12.41 -7.12
N LYS A 206 21.20 -13.25 -7.25
CA LYS A 206 21.07 -14.49 -8.02
C LYS A 206 20.08 -15.44 -7.33
N ILE A 207 19.22 -16.08 -8.11
CA ILE A 207 18.30 -17.13 -7.62
C ILE A 207 19.14 -18.21 -6.92
N VAL A 208 18.87 -18.48 -5.64
CA VAL A 208 19.48 -19.58 -4.91
C VAL A 208 18.79 -20.87 -5.39
N SER A 209 19.39 -21.57 -6.36
CA SER A 209 18.95 -22.92 -6.73
C SER A 209 19.20 -23.84 -5.53
N LYS A 210 18.13 -24.38 -4.92
CA LYS A 210 18.26 -25.51 -4.01
C LYS A 210 18.93 -26.65 -4.78
N GLN A 211 20.17 -27.00 -4.43
CA GLN A 211 20.76 -28.24 -4.91
C GLN A 211 19.87 -29.41 -4.47
N PRO A 212 19.56 -30.37 -5.36
CA PRO A 212 18.89 -31.58 -4.94
C PRO A 212 19.82 -32.32 -3.95
N THR A 213 19.32 -32.56 -2.76
CA THR A 213 19.98 -33.46 -1.79
C THR A 213 20.14 -34.79 -2.46
N SER A 214 21.40 -35.21 -2.73
CA SER A 214 21.74 -36.54 -3.19
C SER A 214 21.28 -37.53 -2.12
N VAL A 215 20.27 -38.34 -2.47
CA VAL A 215 19.92 -39.52 -1.70
C VAL A 215 21.08 -40.52 -1.94
N ALA A 216 21.93 -40.66 -0.95
CA ALA A 216 22.92 -41.73 -0.92
C ALA A 216 22.16 -43.04 -0.72
N ASN A 217 22.15 -43.90 -1.74
CA ASN A 217 21.80 -45.32 -1.60
C ASN A 217 22.89 -45.98 -0.77
N GLN A 218 22.49 -46.55 0.34
CA GLN A 218 23.09 -47.71 0.93
C GLN A 218 22.02 -48.77 1.20
#